data_356e3eb21a577ca9905482086a451162
#
_entry.id   356e3eb21a577ca9905482086a451162
#
_cell.length_a   1.000
_cell.length_b   1.000
_cell.length_c   1.000
_cell.angle_alpha   90.00
_cell.angle_beta   90.00
_cell.angle_gamma   90.00
#
_symmetry.space_group_name_H-M   'P 1'
#
loop_
_entity.id
_entity.type
_entity.pdbx_description
1 polymer ?
#
loop_
_entity_poly.entity_id
_entity_poly.type
_entity_poly.pdbx_seq_one_letter_code
_entity_poly.pdbx_strand_id
1 'polypeptide(L)'
;MIKGMTMMNGDIAELFERIADALEIEGETGFKVVAYRKGARVLRDLTEDVTKVAAEGRLRSIPGIGEGLAKKVDEFLRTGRMAKHDEVMARVPEGLLALLEVQGLGGKTVHLLRDKLGITGLDGLERAIADGSLAKLPGMGEKKVANIRKGLEAREKAAGRMSIRDAAALADEVV
;
A
#
# COMPACT_ATOMS: atom_id res chain seq x y z
N MET A 1 20.68 9.07 15.59
CA MET A 1 21.33 8.24 14.56
C MET A 1 20.55 6.96 14.22
N ILE A 2 19.85 6.36 15.15
CA ILE A 2 19.10 5.12 14.91
C ILE A 2 17.77 5.34 14.15
N LYS A 3 17.16 6.51 14.22
CA LYS A 3 15.89 6.85 13.54
C LYS A 3 15.98 6.93 12.02
N GLY A 4 17.11 7.30 11.45
CA GLY A 4 17.29 7.40 9.99
C GLY A 4 17.53 6.04 9.30
N MET A 5 18.10 5.09 10.02
CA MET A 5 18.46 3.76 9.49
C MET A 5 17.25 2.84 9.32
N THR A 6 16.29 2.90 10.24
CA THR A 6 15.07 2.10 10.20
C THR A 6 14.06 2.60 9.16
N MET A 7 14.14 3.89 8.78
CA MET A 7 13.22 4.48 7.80
C MET A 7 13.43 3.90 6.41
N MET A 8 14.66 3.75 5.93
CA MET A 8 14.94 3.25 4.58
C MET A 8 14.46 1.79 4.37
N ASN A 9 14.66 0.93 5.36
CA ASN A 9 14.13 -0.44 5.34
C ASN A 9 12.59 -0.43 5.23
N GLY A 10 11.94 0.43 6.02
CA GLY A 10 10.49 0.61 6.01
C GLY A 10 9.96 1.19 4.71
N ASP A 11 10.63 2.19 4.16
CA ASP A 11 10.24 2.83 2.91
C ASP A 11 10.26 1.85 1.73
N ILE A 12 11.32 1.05 1.62
CA ILE A 12 11.41 0.02 0.57
C ILE A 12 10.38 -1.09 0.79
N ALA A 13 10.15 -1.49 2.04
CA ALA A 13 9.12 -2.45 2.38
C ALA A 13 7.73 -1.95 1.97
N GLU A 14 7.42 -0.68 2.19
CA GLU A 14 6.18 -0.07 1.75
C GLU A 14 6.02 -0.08 0.23
N LEU A 15 7.07 0.24 -0.53
CA LEU A 15 7.05 0.15 -1.99
C LEU A 15 6.75 -1.28 -2.46
N PHE A 16 7.33 -2.29 -1.82
CA PHE A 16 7.05 -3.68 -2.15
C PHE A 16 5.60 -4.08 -1.84
N GLU A 17 5.04 -3.61 -0.71
CA GLU A 17 3.62 -3.82 -0.39
C GLU A 17 2.70 -3.17 -1.44
N ARG A 18 2.99 -1.93 -1.83
CA ARG A 18 2.23 -1.22 -2.87
C ARG A 18 2.28 -1.92 -4.22
N ILE A 19 3.44 -2.45 -4.60
CA ILE A 19 3.55 -3.26 -5.83
C ILE A 19 2.68 -4.51 -5.72
N ALA A 20 2.72 -5.22 -4.59
CA ALA A 20 1.90 -6.40 -4.37
C ALA A 20 0.40 -6.07 -4.45
N ASP A 21 -0.03 -4.98 -3.81
CA ASP A 21 -1.42 -4.51 -3.87
C ASP A 21 -1.87 -4.18 -5.29
N ALA A 22 -1.05 -3.44 -6.04
CA ALA A 22 -1.35 -3.08 -7.42
C ALA A 22 -1.47 -4.32 -8.32
N LEU A 23 -0.57 -5.29 -8.18
CA LEU A 23 -0.62 -6.54 -8.91
C LEU A 23 -1.90 -7.34 -8.57
N GLU A 24 -2.28 -7.40 -7.30
CA GLU A 24 -3.52 -8.06 -6.87
C GLU A 24 -4.77 -7.35 -7.42
N ILE A 25 -4.79 -6.02 -7.47
CA ILE A 25 -5.89 -5.25 -8.08
C ILE A 25 -6.02 -5.57 -9.58
N GLU A 26 -4.90 -5.79 -10.27
CA GLU A 26 -4.88 -6.23 -11.66
C GLU A 26 -5.30 -7.70 -11.85
N GLY A 27 -5.48 -8.46 -10.77
CA GLY A 27 -5.85 -9.88 -10.81
C GLY A 27 -4.65 -10.83 -10.85
N GLU A 28 -3.44 -10.31 -10.69
CA GLU A 28 -2.25 -11.14 -10.56
C GLU A 28 -2.29 -11.92 -9.24
N THR A 29 -1.91 -13.18 -9.32
CA THR A 29 -1.81 -14.08 -8.17
C THR A 29 -0.49 -14.87 -8.24
N GLY A 30 -0.14 -15.53 -7.14
CA GLY A 30 0.99 -16.46 -7.15
C GLY A 30 2.33 -15.83 -6.79
N PHE A 31 3.40 -16.34 -7.42
CA PHE A 31 4.78 -16.10 -6.97
C PHE A 31 5.21 -14.64 -6.91
N LYS A 32 4.78 -13.81 -7.86
CA LYS A 32 5.17 -12.40 -7.88
C LYS A 32 4.66 -11.65 -6.66
N VAL A 33 3.37 -11.77 -6.38
CA VAL A 33 2.73 -11.12 -5.23
C VAL A 33 3.34 -11.62 -3.93
N VAL A 34 3.49 -12.94 -3.80
CA VAL A 34 4.10 -13.57 -2.62
C VAL A 34 5.54 -13.09 -2.40
N ALA A 35 6.32 -12.98 -3.48
CA ALA A 35 7.70 -12.52 -3.41
C ALA A 35 7.80 -11.08 -2.87
N TYR A 36 6.97 -10.17 -3.35
CA TYR A 36 6.94 -8.79 -2.85
C TYR A 36 6.47 -8.70 -1.40
N ARG A 37 5.40 -9.44 -1.02
CA ARG A 37 4.91 -9.51 0.38
C ARG A 37 5.99 -10.04 1.32
N LYS A 38 6.66 -11.12 0.92
CA LYS A 38 7.76 -11.71 1.69
C LYS A 38 8.94 -10.75 1.81
N GLY A 39 9.35 -10.13 0.69
CA GLY A 39 10.43 -9.14 0.67
C GLY A 39 10.13 -7.94 1.58
N ALA A 40 8.91 -7.43 1.56
CA ALA A 40 8.48 -6.34 2.45
C ALA A 40 8.60 -6.72 3.92
N ARG A 41 8.12 -7.91 4.29
CA ARG A 41 8.23 -8.41 5.68
C ARG A 41 9.68 -8.55 6.10
N VAL A 42 10.50 -9.19 5.27
CA VAL A 42 11.93 -9.39 5.53
C VAL A 42 12.64 -8.05 5.77
N LEU A 43 12.36 -7.02 4.97
CA LEU A 43 12.97 -5.71 5.14
C LEU A 43 12.50 -4.98 6.41
N ARG A 44 11.23 -5.16 6.83
CA ARG A 44 10.74 -4.61 8.11
C ARG A 44 11.41 -5.28 9.31
N ASP A 45 11.63 -6.58 9.22
CA ASP A 45 12.21 -7.38 10.31
C ASP A 45 13.75 -7.30 10.33
N LEU A 46 14.37 -6.73 9.28
CA LEU A 46 15.81 -6.63 9.16
C LEU A 46 16.39 -5.67 10.21
N THR A 47 17.28 -6.18 11.04
CA THR A 47 17.94 -5.40 12.10
C THR A 47 19.09 -4.55 11.60
N GLU A 48 19.68 -4.91 10.44
CA GLU A 48 20.72 -4.13 9.78
C GLU A 48 20.09 -3.08 8.87
N ASP A 49 20.80 -1.97 8.68
CA ASP A 49 20.45 -0.99 7.66
C ASP A 49 20.67 -1.57 6.26
N VAL A 50 19.61 -1.61 5.47
CA VAL A 50 19.65 -2.13 4.10
C VAL A 50 20.67 -1.37 3.22
N THR A 51 20.92 -0.10 3.51
CA THR A 51 21.92 0.73 2.81
C THR A 51 23.31 0.17 3.01
N LYS A 52 23.64 -0.21 4.25
CA LYS A 52 24.92 -0.85 4.60
C LYS A 52 25.05 -2.21 3.93
N VAL A 53 24.01 -3.04 4.02
CA VAL A 53 23.98 -4.37 3.38
C VAL A 53 24.18 -4.28 1.87
N ALA A 54 23.57 -3.26 1.24
CA ALA A 54 23.74 -2.99 -0.19
C ALA A 54 25.17 -2.56 -0.54
N ALA A 55 25.75 -1.64 0.25
CA ALA A 55 27.13 -1.17 0.06
C ALA A 55 28.17 -2.30 0.14
N GLU A 56 27.88 -3.31 0.98
CA GLU A 56 28.72 -4.49 1.13
C GLU A 56 28.41 -5.60 0.09
N GLY A 57 27.48 -5.36 -0.85
CA GLY A 57 27.09 -6.32 -1.87
C GLY A 57 26.33 -7.55 -1.35
N ARG A 58 25.75 -7.46 -0.15
CA ARG A 58 25.12 -8.60 0.56
C ARG A 58 23.59 -8.68 0.43
N LEU A 59 22.96 -7.87 -0.41
CA LEU A 59 21.48 -7.87 -0.55
C LEU A 59 20.92 -9.28 -0.86
N ARG A 60 21.60 -10.02 -1.71
CA ARG A 60 21.18 -11.39 -2.09
C ARG A 60 21.40 -12.42 -0.97
N SER A 61 22.19 -12.09 0.03
CA SER A 61 22.41 -12.93 1.21
C SER A 61 21.28 -12.82 2.23
N ILE A 62 20.39 -11.84 2.08
CA ILE A 62 19.21 -11.70 2.94
C ILE A 62 18.20 -12.79 2.56
N PRO A 63 17.86 -13.73 3.48
CA PRO A 63 16.87 -14.77 3.20
C PRO A 63 15.52 -14.16 2.82
N GLY A 64 15.02 -14.48 1.63
CA GLY A 64 13.76 -13.92 1.12
C GLY A 64 13.93 -12.75 0.15
N ILE A 65 15.14 -12.24 -0.03
CA ILE A 65 15.48 -11.25 -1.05
C ILE A 65 16.22 -11.94 -2.19
N GLY A 66 15.49 -12.34 -3.22
CA GLY A 66 16.08 -12.89 -4.44
C GLY A 66 16.70 -11.82 -5.34
N GLU A 67 17.33 -12.24 -6.42
CA GLU A 67 18.02 -11.35 -7.36
C GLU A 67 17.11 -10.21 -7.89
N GLY A 68 15.86 -10.51 -8.24
CA GLY A 68 14.92 -9.54 -8.76
C GLY A 68 14.56 -8.45 -7.75
N LEU A 69 14.39 -8.81 -6.46
CA LEU A 69 14.12 -7.85 -5.39
C LEU A 69 15.39 -7.08 -5.02
N ALA A 70 16.54 -7.74 -4.97
CA ALA A 70 17.83 -7.09 -4.69
C ALA A 70 18.16 -5.99 -5.70
N LYS A 71 17.91 -6.22 -6.99
CA LYS A 71 18.07 -5.20 -8.04
C LYS A 71 17.18 -3.98 -7.83
N LYS A 72 15.94 -4.19 -7.37
CA LYS A 72 14.99 -3.09 -7.09
C LYS A 72 15.38 -2.30 -5.83
N VAL A 73 15.87 -2.98 -4.82
CA VAL A 73 16.43 -2.31 -3.62
C VAL A 73 17.61 -1.45 -4.03
N ASP A 74 18.56 -1.99 -4.78
CA ASP A 74 19.73 -1.27 -5.26
C ASP A 74 19.37 -0.06 -6.14
N GLU A 75 18.41 -0.23 -7.06
CA GLU A 75 17.87 0.85 -7.88
C GLU A 75 17.33 1.99 -7.01
N PHE A 76 16.49 1.67 -6.03
CA PHE A 76 15.90 2.67 -5.13
C PHE A 76 16.96 3.39 -4.31
N LEU A 77 17.93 2.67 -3.77
CA LEU A 77 19.01 3.27 -2.97
C LEU A 77 19.90 4.21 -3.79
N ARG A 78 20.10 3.93 -5.08
CA ARG A 78 20.90 4.78 -5.97
C ARG A 78 20.14 5.98 -6.55
N THR A 79 18.86 5.82 -6.84
CA THR A 79 18.08 6.79 -7.64
C THR A 79 16.96 7.47 -6.85
N GLY A 80 16.59 6.95 -5.69
CA GLY A 80 15.41 7.38 -4.93
C GLY A 80 14.08 6.94 -5.56
N ARG A 81 14.11 6.15 -6.63
CA ARG A 81 12.93 5.68 -7.35
C ARG A 81 13.01 4.18 -7.63
N MET A 82 11.86 3.56 -7.80
CA MET A 82 11.75 2.16 -8.19
C MET A 82 10.85 2.08 -9.42
N ALA A 83 11.45 1.83 -10.59
CA ALA A 83 10.75 1.83 -11.88
C ALA A 83 9.55 0.87 -11.89
N LYS A 84 9.68 -0.29 -11.25
CA LYS A 84 8.57 -1.26 -11.15
C LYS A 84 7.38 -0.73 -10.35
N HIS A 85 7.63 0.01 -9.28
CA HIS A 85 6.57 0.68 -8.52
C HIS A 85 5.84 1.70 -9.39
N ASP A 86 6.58 2.58 -10.05
CA ASP A 86 6.00 3.61 -10.91
C ASP A 86 5.18 2.99 -12.06
N GLU A 87 5.68 1.93 -12.67
CA GLU A 87 5.00 1.19 -13.74
C GLU A 87 3.65 0.61 -13.29
N VAL A 88 3.62 -0.09 -12.17
CA VAL A 88 2.37 -0.74 -11.70
C VAL A 88 1.37 0.28 -11.16
N MET A 89 1.84 1.34 -10.50
CA MET A 89 0.97 2.41 -10.01
C MET A 89 0.30 3.17 -11.18
N ALA A 90 1.00 3.39 -12.27
CA ALA A 90 0.46 4.06 -13.45
C ALA A 90 -0.68 3.27 -14.13
N ARG A 91 -0.71 1.94 -13.96
CA ARG A 91 -1.75 1.08 -14.53
C ARG A 91 -3.01 0.98 -13.68
N VAL A 92 -2.91 1.25 -12.38
CA VAL A 92 -4.04 1.17 -11.45
C VAL A 92 -4.70 2.55 -11.34
N PRO A 93 -6.02 2.68 -11.62
CA PRO A 93 -6.73 3.94 -11.46
C PRO A 93 -6.66 4.50 -10.03
N GLU A 94 -6.52 5.83 -9.91
CA GLU A 94 -6.42 6.52 -8.61
C GLU A 94 -7.55 6.16 -7.64
N GLY A 95 -8.77 6.04 -8.14
CA GLY A 95 -9.92 5.66 -7.33
C GLY A 95 -9.76 4.29 -6.65
N LEU A 96 -9.13 3.33 -7.32
CA LEU A 96 -8.83 2.01 -6.76
C LEU A 96 -7.67 2.06 -5.76
N LEU A 97 -6.67 2.91 -6.01
CA LEU A 97 -5.58 3.14 -5.06
C LEU A 97 -6.09 3.79 -3.77
N ALA A 98 -7.05 4.71 -3.88
CA ALA A 98 -7.69 5.33 -2.72
C ALA A 98 -8.41 4.29 -1.83
N LEU A 99 -8.95 3.22 -2.40
CA LEU A 99 -9.56 2.13 -1.63
C LEU A 99 -8.55 1.39 -0.74
N LEU A 100 -7.30 1.30 -1.16
CA LEU A 100 -6.24 0.66 -0.35
C LEU A 100 -5.93 1.42 0.95
N GLU A 101 -6.26 2.70 1.02
CA GLU A 101 -6.10 3.52 2.22
C GLU A 101 -7.17 3.23 3.28
N VAL A 102 -8.25 2.56 2.90
CA VAL A 102 -9.30 2.15 3.83
C VAL A 102 -8.84 0.92 4.61
N GLN A 103 -8.79 1.04 5.92
CA GLN A 103 -8.43 -0.08 6.78
C GLN A 103 -9.36 -1.28 6.55
N GLY A 104 -8.78 -2.45 6.33
CA GLY A 104 -9.52 -3.67 6.04
C GLY A 104 -9.66 -4.00 4.55
N LEU A 105 -9.21 -3.10 3.65
CA LEU A 105 -9.13 -3.35 2.22
C LEU A 105 -7.69 -3.60 1.78
N GLY A 106 -7.44 -4.78 1.24
CA GLY A 106 -6.19 -5.12 0.55
C GLY A 106 -6.43 -5.29 -0.95
N GLY A 107 -5.37 -5.49 -1.73
CA GLY A 107 -5.43 -5.60 -3.18
C GLY A 107 -6.43 -6.64 -3.69
N LYS A 108 -6.47 -7.82 -3.07
CA LYS A 108 -7.46 -8.88 -3.43
C LYS A 108 -8.91 -8.44 -3.21
N THR A 109 -9.15 -7.74 -2.11
CA THR A 109 -10.49 -7.25 -1.79
C THR A 109 -10.89 -6.16 -2.78
N VAL A 110 -10.00 -5.23 -3.09
CA VAL A 110 -10.23 -4.17 -4.09
C VAL A 110 -10.49 -4.78 -5.48
N HIS A 111 -9.73 -5.79 -5.88
CA HIS A 111 -10.00 -6.54 -7.12
C HIS A 111 -11.41 -7.14 -7.13
N LEU A 112 -11.81 -7.80 -6.05
CA LEU A 112 -13.15 -8.39 -5.91
C LEU A 112 -14.26 -7.33 -6.02
N LEU A 113 -14.10 -6.19 -5.35
CA LEU A 113 -15.03 -5.06 -5.40
C LEU A 113 -15.20 -4.51 -6.82
N ARG A 114 -14.09 -4.34 -7.53
CA ARG A 114 -14.06 -3.91 -8.92
C ARG A 114 -14.75 -4.94 -9.83
N ASP A 115 -14.37 -6.21 -9.72
CA ASP A 115 -14.85 -7.29 -10.60
C ASP A 115 -16.33 -7.59 -10.39
N LYS A 116 -16.80 -7.67 -9.15
CA LYS A 116 -18.17 -8.09 -8.81
C LYS A 116 -19.19 -6.96 -8.70
N LEU A 117 -18.78 -5.79 -8.28
CA LEU A 117 -19.67 -4.65 -8.05
C LEU A 117 -19.35 -3.43 -8.92
N GLY A 118 -18.34 -3.50 -9.78
CA GLY A 118 -17.93 -2.37 -10.61
C GLY A 118 -17.45 -1.14 -9.82
N ILE A 119 -17.01 -1.34 -8.60
CA ILE A 119 -16.54 -0.24 -7.73
C ILE A 119 -15.21 0.26 -8.25
N THR A 120 -15.12 1.57 -8.49
CA THR A 120 -13.93 2.24 -9.03
C THR A 120 -13.36 3.30 -8.08
N GLY A 121 -13.95 3.48 -6.90
CA GLY A 121 -13.51 4.47 -5.93
C GLY A 121 -14.35 4.44 -4.65
N LEU A 122 -14.08 5.39 -3.76
CA LEU A 122 -14.72 5.49 -2.44
C LEU A 122 -16.24 5.63 -2.51
N ASP A 123 -16.76 6.46 -3.42
CA ASP A 123 -18.21 6.66 -3.57
C ASP A 123 -18.95 5.36 -3.90
N GLY A 124 -18.34 4.50 -4.72
CA GLY A 124 -18.88 3.18 -5.03
C GLY A 124 -18.91 2.26 -3.82
N LEU A 125 -17.86 2.35 -2.99
CA LEU A 125 -17.76 1.60 -1.75
C LEU A 125 -18.84 2.03 -0.74
N GLU A 126 -19.02 3.34 -0.55
CA GLU A 126 -20.07 3.89 0.32
C GLU A 126 -21.46 3.41 -0.07
N ARG A 127 -21.77 3.47 -1.37
CA ARG A 127 -23.04 2.97 -1.89
C ARG A 127 -23.23 1.49 -1.65
N ALA A 128 -22.20 0.68 -1.86
CA ALA A 128 -22.26 -0.77 -1.64
C ALA A 128 -22.40 -1.14 -0.16
N ILE A 129 -21.89 -0.32 0.74
CA ILE A 129 -22.13 -0.47 2.19
C ILE A 129 -23.59 -0.11 2.52
N ALA A 130 -24.07 1.01 2.00
CA ALA A 130 -25.42 1.53 2.29
C ALA A 130 -26.53 0.62 1.75
N ASP A 131 -26.37 0.06 0.56
CA ASP A 131 -27.38 -0.80 -0.06
C ASP A 131 -27.25 -2.29 0.30
N GLY A 132 -26.23 -2.66 1.06
CA GLY A 132 -25.97 -4.04 1.52
C GLY A 132 -25.36 -4.96 0.46
N SER A 133 -25.01 -4.46 -0.73
CA SER A 133 -24.42 -5.29 -1.79
C SER A 133 -23.02 -5.80 -1.42
N LEU A 134 -22.29 -5.04 -0.61
CA LEU A 134 -20.97 -5.45 -0.10
C LEU A 134 -21.04 -6.73 0.73
N ALA A 135 -22.04 -6.85 1.59
CA ALA A 135 -22.23 -8.02 2.46
C ALA A 135 -22.58 -9.30 1.71
N LYS A 136 -23.04 -9.19 0.46
CA LYS A 136 -23.41 -10.33 -0.40
C LYS A 136 -22.20 -10.97 -1.09
N LEU A 137 -21.05 -10.32 -1.06
CA LEU A 137 -19.83 -10.85 -1.69
C LEU A 137 -19.23 -12.02 -0.90
N PRO A 138 -18.64 -13.00 -1.59
CA PRO A 138 -17.95 -14.10 -0.93
C PRO A 138 -16.85 -13.58 0.02
N GLY A 139 -16.82 -14.08 1.25
CA GLY A 139 -15.85 -13.66 2.25
C GLY A 139 -16.09 -12.30 2.88
N MET A 140 -17.23 -11.65 2.59
CA MET A 140 -17.65 -10.36 3.17
C MET A 140 -18.72 -10.55 4.22
N GLY A 141 -18.38 -11.20 5.33
CA GLY A 141 -19.30 -11.31 6.48
C GLY A 141 -19.54 -9.95 7.16
N GLU A 142 -20.57 -9.86 7.98
CA GLU A 142 -20.98 -8.64 8.70
C GLU A 142 -19.84 -7.97 9.45
N LYS A 143 -18.97 -8.76 10.10
CA LYS A 143 -17.81 -8.26 10.84
C LYS A 143 -16.81 -7.56 9.93
N LYS A 144 -16.55 -8.11 8.75
CA LYS A 144 -15.63 -7.51 7.78
C LYS A 144 -16.20 -6.24 7.19
N VAL A 145 -17.49 -6.22 6.86
CA VAL A 145 -18.20 -5.01 6.40
C VAL A 145 -18.16 -3.92 7.46
N ALA A 146 -18.41 -4.26 8.73
CA ALA A 146 -18.33 -3.30 9.83
C ALA A 146 -16.92 -2.72 10.00
N ASN A 147 -15.88 -3.52 9.85
CA ASN A 147 -14.48 -3.06 9.92
C ASN A 147 -14.14 -2.12 8.74
N ILE A 148 -14.60 -2.44 7.53
CA ILE A 148 -14.42 -1.58 6.34
C ILE A 148 -15.13 -0.24 6.54
N ARG A 149 -16.36 -0.26 7.06
CA ARG A 149 -17.11 0.97 7.38
C ARG A 149 -16.35 1.86 8.36
N LYS A 150 -15.83 1.28 9.46
CA LYS A 150 -15.00 2.01 10.43
C LYS A 150 -13.72 2.57 9.81
N GLY A 151 -13.08 1.80 8.93
CA GLY A 151 -11.89 2.24 8.21
C GLY A 151 -12.17 3.42 7.29
N LEU A 152 -13.31 3.41 6.60
CA LEU A 152 -13.75 4.51 5.75
C LEU A 152 -14.04 5.78 6.56
N GLU A 153 -14.80 5.67 7.66
CA GLU A 153 -15.09 6.78 8.57
C GLU A 153 -13.81 7.38 9.18
N ALA A 154 -12.85 6.52 9.57
CA ALA A 154 -11.57 6.97 10.11
C ALA A 154 -10.75 7.74 9.09
N ARG A 155 -10.75 7.29 7.81
CA ARG A 155 -10.09 7.98 6.70
C ARG A 155 -10.71 9.35 6.44
N GLU A 156 -12.04 9.45 6.41
CA GLU A 156 -12.75 10.72 6.22
C GLU A 156 -12.46 11.72 7.34
N LYS A 157 -12.45 11.25 8.60
CA LYS A 157 -12.11 12.09 9.76
C LYS A 157 -10.66 12.57 9.70
N ALA A 158 -9.72 11.73 9.22
CA ALA A 158 -8.33 12.11 9.03
C ALA A 158 -8.17 13.14 7.92
N ALA A 159 -8.86 12.97 6.79
CA ALA A 159 -8.88 13.93 5.68
C ALA A 159 -9.49 15.27 6.10
N GLY A 160 -10.59 15.25 6.85
CA GLY A 160 -11.21 16.46 7.39
C GLY A 160 -10.32 17.23 8.36
N ARG A 161 -9.57 16.53 9.21
CA ARG A 161 -8.60 17.16 10.13
C ARG A 161 -7.40 17.76 9.41
N MET A 162 -6.91 17.15 8.34
CA MET A 162 -5.84 17.71 7.51
C MET A 162 -6.28 19.00 6.83
N SER A 163 -7.48 19.03 6.25
CA SER A 163 -8.06 20.22 5.63
C SER A 163 -8.19 21.41 6.61
N ILE A 164 -8.57 21.17 7.86
CA ILE A 164 -8.67 22.20 8.89
C ILE A 164 -7.28 22.73 9.30
N ARG A 165 -6.27 21.86 9.38
CA ARG A 165 -4.88 22.26 9.67
C ARG A 165 -4.27 23.09 8.56
N ASP A 166 -4.51 22.71 7.31
CA ASP A 166 -4.02 23.45 6.14
C ASP A 166 -4.70 24.83 6.03
N ALA A 167 -5.99 24.93 6.32
CA ALA A 167 -6.70 26.19 6.37
C ALA A 167 -6.19 27.11 7.51
N ALA A 168 -5.87 26.56 8.68
CA ALA A 168 -5.30 27.30 9.80
C ALA A 168 -3.87 27.80 9.50
N ALA A 169 -3.04 27.00 8.86
CA ALA A 169 -1.68 27.36 8.46
C ALA A 169 -1.68 28.50 7.43
N LEU A 170 -2.62 28.50 6.48
CA LEU A 170 -2.80 29.58 5.51
C LEU A 170 -3.31 30.88 6.15
N ALA A 171 -4.09 30.79 7.23
CA ALA A 171 -4.57 31.96 7.96
C ALA A 171 -3.45 32.64 8.79
N ASP A 172 -2.49 31.88 9.29
CA ASP A 172 -1.32 32.41 10.04
C ASP A 172 -0.26 33.05 9.14
N GLU A 173 -0.28 32.79 7.83
CA GLU A 173 0.67 33.37 6.87
C GLU A 173 0.23 34.74 6.32
N VAL A 174 -0.97 35.24 6.69
CA VAL A 174 -1.57 36.48 6.18
C VAL A 174 -1.59 37.61 7.24
N VAL A 175 -0.89 37.48 8.36
CA VAL A 175 -0.78 38.54 9.38
C VAL A 175 0.61 39.15 9.38
#